data_18325015864413e4c1e82f05ed93531d
#
_entry.id   18325015864413e4c1e82f05ed93531d
#
_cell.length_a   1.000
_cell.length_b   1.000
_cell.length_c   1.000
_cell.angle_alpha   90.00
_cell.angle_beta   90.00
_cell.angle_gamma   90.00
#
_symmetry.space_group_name_H-M   'P 1'
#
loop_
_entity.id
_entity.type
_entity.pdbx_description
1 polymer ?
#
loop_
_entity_poly.entity_id
_entity_poly.type
_entity_poly.pdbx_seq_one_letter_code
_entity_poly.pdbx_strand_id
1 'polypeptide(L)'
;MHEESCDELQFQHKIDTMPDEIANENDGNVLHLSQASSKCVEDDIQQYINGYPDQEDDLMRNENYKFFMDEIPSRPNGDYIDTIHNEWWGDYKRLEDNRKYMQWLFPVRAKSCNRQAQELFPHEIKKICDCKEAQDRLLLSYKMMLDFYGLKLENKKDGTVVRSDNWEERFANLNRSKHNHNRITRILKCLGELGFEHLKKNFIKFILVEILETKTLVNLQESCFNYWIAILKDPSERAEMSVFYEQLTKNMSDSLT
;
A
#
# COMPACT_ATOMS: atom_id res chain seq x y z
N MET A 1 -3.00 35.23 -0.39
CA MET A 1 -2.59 34.74 -1.71
C MET A 1 -1.17 34.22 -1.54
N HIS A 2 -1.02 32.96 -1.23
CA HIS A 2 0.26 32.24 -1.30
C HIS A 2 0.00 31.01 -2.16
N GLU A 3 0.80 30.93 -3.21
CA GLU A 3 0.79 29.86 -4.20
C GLU A 3 1.08 28.54 -3.49
N GLU A 4 0.16 27.60 -3.61
CA GLU A 4 0.31 26.22 -3.18
C GLU A 4 1.35 25.54 -4.06
N SER A 5 2.32 24.86 -3.45
CA SER A 5 3.30 24.09 -4.19
C SER A 5 2.61 22.94 -4.91
N CYS A 6 2.64 23.04 -6.21
CA CYS A 6 1.93 22.21 -7.19
C CYS A 6 2.44 20.76 -7.28
N ASP A 7 3.50 20.39 -6.55
CA ASP A 7 4.27 19.18 -6.81
C ASP A 7 3.67 17.91 -6.19
N GLU A 8 3.01 17.99 -5.03
CA GLU A 8 2.40 16.82 -4.39
C GLU A 8 1.04 16.45 -5.02
N LEU A 9 0.27 17.44 -5.45
CA LEU A 9 -0.97 17.21 -6.23
C LEU A 9 -0.66 16.63 -7.61
N GLN A 10 0.49 16.99 -8.21
CA GLN A 10 0.93 16.43 -9.48
C GLN A 10 1.37 14.97 -9.38
N PHE A 11 1.95 14.53 -8.26
CA PHE A 11 2.35 13.14 -8.09
C PHE A 11 1.14 12.20 -7.97
N GLN A 12 0.17 12.55 -7.12
CA GLN A 12 -1.06 11.78 -6.98
C GLN A 12 -1.93 11.82 -8.26
N HIS A 13 -1.98 12.98 -8.93
CA HIS A 13 -2.73 13.16 -10.18
C HIS A 13 -2.04 12.51 -11.39
N LYS A 14 -0.70 12.43 -11.42
CA LYS A 14 0.05 11.75 -12.49
C LYS A 14 -0.09 10.22 -12.44
N ILE A 15 -0.23 9.64 -11.24
CA ILE A 15 -0.51 8.20 -11.11
C ILE A 15 -1.98 7.90 -11.50
N ASP A 16 -2.90 8.82 -11.18
CA ASP A 16 -4.35 8.67 -11.47
C ASP A 16 -4.74 9.04 -12.91
N THR A 17 -3.88 9.71 -13.68
CA THR A 17 -4.20 10.26 -15.02
C THR A 17 -3.20 9.88 -16.11
N MET A 18 -2.71 8.65 -16.16
CA MET A 18 -2.04 8.18 -17.37
C MET A 18 -3.11 7.90 -18.44
N PRO A 19 -3.13 8.65 -19.58
CA PRO A 19 -4.07 8.39 -20.66
C PRO A 19 -3.69 7.12 -21.40
N ASP A 20 -4.70 6.34 -21.78
CA ASP A 20 -4.54 5.14 -22.62
C ASP A 20 -4.20 5.43 -24.10
N GLU A 21 -3.95 6.70 -24.48
CA GLU A 21 -3.58 7.09 -25.84
C GLU A 21 -2.61 8.27 -25.85
N ILE A 22 -1.34 8.01 -26.17
CA ILE A 22 -0.51 8.96 -26.93
C ILE A 22 0.31 8.17 -27.94
N ALA A 23 -0.23 8.04 -29.15
CA ALA A 23 0.58 7.91 -30.35
C ALA A 23 0.92 9.31 -30.85
N ASN A 24 2.23 9.58 -31.01
CA ASN A 24 2.86 10.70 -31.74
C ASN A 24 3.01 12.07 -31.04
N GLU A 25 4.29 12.38 -30.91
CA GLU A 25 5.05 13.63 -31.04
C GLU A 25 5.79 14.12 -29.77
N ASN A 26 7.13 14.15 -29.91
CA ASN A 26 8.17 14.71 -29.03
C ASN A 26 8.82 13.76 -28.00
N ASP A 27 9.73 12.91 -28.50
CA ASP A 27 10.58 11.98 -27.73
C ASP A 27 11.41 12.60 -26.58
N GLY A 28 11.73 13.88 -26.64
CA GLY A 28 12.57 14.54 -25.62
C GLY A 28 11.84 14.87 -24.31
N ASN A 29 10.56 15.18 -24.38
CA ASN A 29 9.78 15.58 -23.19
C ASN A 29 9.21 14.39 -22.42
N VAL A 30 8.92 13.29 -23.10
CA VAL A 30 8.43 12.03 -22.50
C VAL A 30 9.55 11.34 -21.70
N LEU A 31 10.79 11.34 -22.20
CA LEU A 31 11.95 10.81 -21.50
C LEU A 31 12.27 11.56 -20.20
N HIS A 32 12.16 12.89 -20.19
CA HIS A 32 12.36 13.70 -18.98
C HIS A 32 11.28 13.48 -17.94
N LEU A 33 10.03 13.31 -18.34
CA LEU A 33 8.91 13.04 -17.45
C LEU A 33 8.97 11.62 -16.85
N SER A 34 9.39 10.62 -17.63
CA SER A 34 9.56 9.24 -17.16
C SER A 34 10.73 9.10 -16.18
N GLN A 35 11.84 9.80 -16.43
CA GLN A 35 12.99 9.83 -15.52
C GLN A 35 12.70 10.55 -14.21
N ALA A 36 11.97 11.67 -14.23
CA ALA A 36 11.55 12.38 -13.03
C ALA A 36 10.57 11.56 -12.17
N SER A 37 9.66 10.83 -12.81
CA SER A 37 8.73 9.93 -12.11
C SER A 37 9.46 8.73 -11.48
N SER A 38 10.42 8.13 -12.19
CA SER A 38 11.24 7.02 -11.68
C SER A 38 12.10 7.46 -10.49
N LYS A 39 12.72 8.62 -10.56
CA LYS A 39 13.52 9.17 -9.46
C LYS A 39 12.68 9.45 -8.20
N CYS A 40 11.48 9.99 -8.36
CA CYS A 40 10.59 10.25 -7.23
C CYS A 40 10.14 8.96 -6.53
N VAL A 41 9.89 7.88 -7.28
CA VAL A 41 9.58 6.55 -6.73
C VAL A 41 10.78 5.99 -5.97
N GLU A 42 11.98 6.13 -6.54
CA GLU A 42 13.22 5.66 -5.91
C GLU A 42 13.52 6.42 -4.60
N ASP A 43 13.36 7.75 -4.60
CA ASP A 43 13.53 8.59 -3.41
C ASP A 43 12.54 8.19 -2.30
N ASP A 44 11.27 7.92 -2.63
CA ASP A 44 10.25 7.50 -1.66
C ASP A 44 10.55 6.11 -1.07
N ILE A 45 11.03 5.17 -1.89
CA ILE A 45 11.50 3.86 -1.41
C ILE A 45 12.69 4.03 -0.47
N GLN A 46 13.68 4.86 -0.83
CA GLN A 46 14.86 5.08 0.00
C GLN A 46 14.51 5.76 1.33
N GLN A 47 13.63 6.76 1.32
CA GLN A 47 13.13 7.38 2.55
C GLN A 47 12.49 6.34 3.47
N TYR A 48 11.62 5.47 2.93
CA TYR A 48 10.99 4.42 3.71
C TYR A 48 11.99 3.40 4.27
N ILE A 49 12.91 2.89 3.45
CA ILE A 49 13.91 1.89 3.87
C ILE A 49 14.87 2.47 4.92
N ASN A 50 15.25 3.74 4.77
CA ASN A 50 16.13 4.43 5.71
C ASN A 50 15.40 4.91 6.99
N GLY A 51 14.09 4.66 7.11
CA GLY A 51 13.31 5.02 8.30
C GLY A 51 13.11 6.53 8.45
N TYR A 52 13.00 7.27 7.35
CA TYR A 52 12.73 8.72 7.32
C TYR A 52 13.64 9.51 8.27
N PRO A 53 14.96 9.57 8.01
CA PRO A 53 15.97 10.12 8.93
C PRO A 53 15.73 11.59 9.29
N ASP A 54 15.10 12.35 8.40
CA ASP A 54 14.86 13.78 8.57
C ASP A 54 13.52 14.10 9.25
N GLN A 55 12.72 13.09 9.61
CA GLN A 55 11.46 13.31 10.31
C GLN A 55 11.70 13.59 11.79
N GLU A 56 11.39 14.81 12.23
CA GLU A 56 11.35 15.17 13.65
C GLU A 56 10.11 14.56 14.34
N ASP A 57 10.27 14.19 15.63
CA ASP A 57 9.16 13.67 16.43
C ASP A 57 8.38 14.82 17.08
N ASP A 58 7.06 14.84 16.89
CA ASP A 58 6.18 15.82 17.55
C ASP A 58 5.34 15.13 18.62
N LEU A 59 5.85 15.11 19.84
CA LEU A 59 5.23 14.45 20.99
C LEU A 59 3.84 14.99 21.36
N MET A 60 3.46 16.17 20.87
CA MET A 60 2.13 16.76 21.10
C MET A 60 1.05 16.15 20.22
N ARG A 61 1.43 15.52 19.12
CA ARG A 61 0.54 14.91 18.13
C ARG A 61 0.42 13.41 18.37
N ASN A 62 -0.79 12.94 18.69
CA ASN A 62 -1.08 11.54 19.02
C ASN A 62 -2.37 11.05 18.34
N GLU A 63 -2.73 11.60 17.19
CA GLU A 63 -4.03 11.33 16.58
C GLU A 63 -4.12 9.91 16.03
N ASN A 64 -3.02 9.36 15.46
CA ASN A 64 -3.00 7.98 14.99
C ASN A 64 -3.18 6.99 16.16
N TYR A 65 -2.43 7.18 17.26
CA TYR A 65 -2.58 6.33 18.42
C TYR A 65 -4.01 6.40 19.01
N LYS A 66 -4.57 7.62 19.15
CA LYS A 66 -5.95 7.80 19.63
C LYS A 66 -6.98 7.14 18.72
N PHE A 67 -6.78 7.19 17.40
CA PHE A 67 -7.65 6.50 16.46
C PHE A 67 -7.57 4.98 16.65
N PHE A 68 -6.38 4.41 16.81
CA PHE A 68 -6.20 2.98 17.10
C PHE A 68 -6.76 2.56 18.46
N MET A 69 -6.90 3.50 19.42
CA MET A 69 -7.55 3.27 20.71
C MET A 69 -9.06 3.50 20.69
N ASP A 70 -9.66 3.76 19.52
CA ASP A 70 -11.08 4.09 19.34
C ASP A 70 -11.54 5.34 20.12
N GLU A 71 -10.59 6.26 20.39
CA GLU A 71 -10.87 7.50 21.13
C GLU A 71 -11.34 8.63 20.22
N ILE A 72 -10.98 8.62 18.95
CA ILE A 72 -11.35 9.63 17.93
C ILE A 72 -11.75 8.97 16.62
N PRO A 73 -12.69 9.57 15.87
CA PRO A 73 -13.04 9.09 14.54
C PRO A 73 -12.01 9.53 13.50
N SER A 74 -12.00 8.85 12.36
CA SER A 74 -11.27 9.28 11.17
C SER A 74 -11.80 10.63 10.65
N ARG A 75 -10.92 11.46 10.07
CA ARG A 75 -11.28 12.80 9.60
C ARG A 75 -11.06 12.93 8.08
N PRO A 76 -11.82 13.80 7.41
CA PRO A 76 -13.01 14.54 7.92
C PRO A 76 -14.27 13.67 7.89
N ASN A 77 -15.13 13.82 8.89
CA ASN A 77 -16.47 13.23 8.95
C ASN A 77 -16.50 11.70 8.73
N GLY A 78 -15.50 11.00 9.26
CA GLY A 78 -15.43 9.54 9.19
C GLY A 78 -15.89 8.88 10.50
N ASP A 79 -15.73 7.58 10.57
CA ASP A 79 -16.14 6.74 11.68
C ASP A 79 -14.96 6.36 12.59
N TYR A 80 -15.27 5.87 13.78
CA TYR A 80 -14.35 5.22 14.70
C TYR A 80 -13.83 3.90 14.12
N ILE A 81 -12.66 3.45 14.55
CA ILE A 81 -12.04 2.25 13.98
C ILE A 81 -12.90 1.00 14.19
N ASP A 82 -13.51 0.85 15.37
CA ASP A 82 -14.37 -0.29 15.65
C ASP A 82 -15.68 -0.23 14.83
N THR A 83 -16.22 0.95 14.56
CA THR A 83 -17.35 1.14 13.64
C THR A 83 -16.96 0.74 12.21
N ILE A 84 -15.78 1.16 11.75
CA ILE A 84 -15.27 0.76 10.41
C ILE A 84 -15.15 -0.76 10.31
N HIS A 85 -14.60 -1.42 11.31
CA HIS A 85 -14.45 -2.87 11.32
C HIS A 85 -15.79 -3.61 11.32
N ASN A 86 -16.76 -3.14 12.12
CA ASN A 86 -18.02 -3.84 12.32
C ASN A 86 -19.05 -3.57 11.23
N GLU A 87 -19.05 -2.36 10.63
CA GLU A 87 -20.11 -1.93 9.72
C GLU A 87 -19.67 -1.85 8.25
N TRP A 88 -18.35 -1.71 7.98
CA TRP A 88 -17.86 -1.58 6.61
C TRP A 88 -17.33 -2.89 6.03
N TRP A 89 -17.06 -3.90 6.86
CA TRP A 89 -16.60 -5.19 6.37
C TRP A 89 -17.63 -5.82 5.46
N GLY A 90 -17.25 -6.12 4.21
CA GLY A 90 -18.17 -6.65 3.18
C GLY A 90 -18.95 -5.57 2.42
N ASP A 91 -18.99 -4.32 2.90
CA ASP A 91 -19.53 -3.19 2.13
C ASP A 91 -18.45 -2.68 1.16
N TYR A 92 -18.19 -3.48 0.12
CA TYR A 92 -17.13 -3.19 -0.85
C TYR A 92 -17.37 -1.88 -1.60
N LYS A 93 -18.62 -1.48 -1.80
CA LYS A 93 -18.95 -0.20 -2.42
C LYS A 93 -18.51 0.96 -1.54
N ARG A 94 -18.83 0.92 -0.25
CA ARG A 94 -18.41 1.95 0.72
C ARG A 94 -16.90 2.03 0.82
N LEU A 95 -16.20 0.90 0.87
CA LEU A 95 -14.74 0.82 0.90
C LEU A 95 -14.10 1.34 -0.40
N GLU A 96 -14.73 1.14 -1.56
CA GLU A 96 -14.25 1.64 -2.85
C GLU A 96 -14.41 3.15 -2.96
N ASP A 97 -15.61 3.66 -2.69
CA ASP A 97 -15.97 5.06 -2.93
C ASP A 97 -15.32 6.02 -1.91
N ASN A 98 -15.13 5.55 -0.65
CA ASN A 98 -14.49 6.35 0.39
C ASN A 98 -12.98 6.11 0.40
N ARG A 99 -12.19 7.19 0.19
CA ARG A 99 -10.72 7.10 0.18
C ARG A 99 -10.08 7.57 1.49
N LYS A 100 -10.84 8.27 2.35
CA LYS A 100 -10.29 9.00 3.50
C LYS A 100 -9.93 8.10 4.68
N TYR A 101 -10.62 6.96 4.87
CA TYR A 101 -10.34 6.02 5.95
C TYR A 101 -8.96 5.35 5.84
N MET A 102 -8.43 5.21 4.62
CA MET A 102 -7.16 4.53 4.38
C MET A 102 -5.98 5.16 5.12
N GLN A 103 -5.96 6.52 5.22
CA GLN A 103 -4.90 7.21 5.92
C GLN A 103 -4.93 6.97 7.44
N TRP A 104 -6.11 6.65 7.97
CA TRP A 104 -6.33 6.38 9.38
C TRP A 104 -6.10 4.92 9.73
N LEU A 105 -6.61 3.99 8.94
CA LEU A 105 -6.36 2.55 9.14
C LEU A 105 -4.88 2.17 8.89
N PHE A 106 -4.21 2.88 7.97
CA PHE A 106 -2.84 2.59 7.57
C PHE A 106 -2.02 3.89 7.53
N PRO A 107 -1.73 4.50 8.69
CA PRO A 107 -0.89 5.68 8.76
C PRO A 107 0.55 5.36 8.32
N VAL A 108 1.20 6.31 7.66
CA VAL A 108 2.60 6.23 7.25
C VAL A 108 3.32 7.50 7.64
N ARG A 109 4.66 7.45 7.70
CA ARG A 109 5.51 8.58 8.09
C ARG A 109 5.57 9.66 7.01
N ALA A 110 5.40 9.29 5.74
CA ALA A 110 5.31 10.25 4.64
C ALA A 110 4.09 11.17 4.81
N LYS A 111 4.25 12.45 4.48
CA LYS A 111 3.14 13.42 4.48
C LYS A 111 2.01 12.94 3.57
N SER A 112 0.78 13.06 4.04
CA SER A 112 -0.42 12.65 3.29
C SER A 112 -1.01 13.83 2.51
N CYS A 113 -1.58 13.53 1.32
CA CYS A 113 -2.40 14.50 0.58
C CYS A 113 -3.66 14.91 1.35
N ASN A 114 -4.15 14.07 2.25
CA ASN A 114 -5.22 14.45 3.18
C ASN A 114 -4.61 15.22 4.36
N ARG A 115 -4.67 16.56 4.29
CA ARG A 115 -4.17 17.46 5.36
C ARG A 115 -4.83 17.26 6.72
N GLN A 116 -5.93 16.51 6.79
CA GLN A 116 -6.64 16.19 8.04
C GLN A 116 -6.23 14.85 8.65
N ALA A 117 -5.45 14.05 7.92
CA ALA A 117 -4.81 12.86 8.45
C ALA A 117 -3.38 13.20 8.86
N GLN A 118 -3.07 12.92 10.12
CA GLN A 118 -1.74 13.14 10.67
C GLN A 118 -0.74 12.13 10.07
N GLU A 119 0.47 12.56 9.78
CA GLU A 119 1.59 11.66 9.54
C GLU A 119 1.91 10.83 10.79
N LEU A 120 2.48 9.65 10.60
CA LEU A 120 2.83 8.76 11.71
C LEU A 120 4.16 9.18 12.33
N PHE A 121 4.18 9.49 13.64
CA PHE A 121 5.36 9.91 14.36
C PHE A 121 6.07 8.76 15.08
N PRO A 122 7.41 8.85 15.29
CA PRO A 122 8.20 7.80 15.96
C PRO A 122 7.66 7.36 17.31
N HIS A 123 7.22 8.30 18.16
CA HIS A 123 6.64 7.98 19.48
C HIS A 123 5.29 7.25 19.36
N GLU A 124 4.47 7.54 18.31
CA GLU A 124 3.22 6.83 18.06
C GLU A 124 3.49 5.40 17.58
N ILE A 125 4.50 5.20 16.72
CA ILE A 125 4.95 3.86 16.29
C ILE A 125 5.25 3.02 17.52
N LYS A 126 6.05 3.54 18.45
CA LYS A 126 6.38 2.84 19.68
C LYS A 126 5.14 2.50 20.49
N LYS A 127 4.24 3.47 20.72
CA LYS A 127 3.01 3.25 21.48
C LYS A 127 2.11 2.20 20.82
N ILE A 128 1.93 2.25 19.50
CA ILE A 128 1.09 1.29 18.77
C ILE A 128 1.72 -0.10 18.79
N CYS A 129 3.05 -0.22 18.59
CA CYS A 129 3.75 -1.50 18.65
C CYS A 129 3.71 -2.15 20.03
N ASP A 130 3.79 -1.35 21.11
CA ASP A 130 3.77 -1.83 22.49
C ASP A 130 2.33 -2.10 23.00
N CYS A 131 1.30 -1.65 22.28
CA CYS A 131 -0.10 -1.81 22.67
C CYS A 131 -0.78 -2.96 21.91
N LYS A 132 -1.10 -4.04 22.63
CA LYS A 132 -1.74 -5.21 22.03
C LYS A 132 -3.08 -4.88 21.36
N GLU A 133 -3.89 -4.02 21.94
CA GLU A 133 -5.20 -3.63 21.40
C GLU A 133 -5.06 -2.89 20.07
N ALA A 134 -4.11 -1.95 19.97
CA ALA A 134 -3.80 -1.24 18.72
C ALA A 134 -3.27 -2.22 17.65
N GLN A 135 -2.42 -3.16 18.03
CA GLN A 135 -1.90 -4.19 17.13
C GLN A 135 -3.01 -5.13 16.63
N ASP A 136 -3.93 -5.55 17.50
CA ASP A 136 -5.07 -6.39 17.12
C ASP A 136 -6.00 -5.64 16.13
N ARG A 137 -6.25 -4.34 16.33
CA ARG A 137 -7.03 -3.50 15.40
C ARG A 137 -6.34 -3.29 14.06
N LEU A 138 -5.02 -3.08 14.04
CA LEU A 138 -4.27 -3.01 12.79
C LEU A 138 -4.35 -4.32 12.00
N LEU A 139 -4.18 -5.45 12.67
CA LEU A 139 -4.32 -6.75 12.03
C LEU A 139 -5.75 -6.99 11.50
N LEU A 140 -6.76 -6.51 12.22
CA LEU A 140 -8.16 -6.58 11.77
C LEU A 140 -8.40 -5.71 10.54
N SER A 141 -7.87 -4.47 10.53
CA SER A 141 -7.88 -3.60 9.35
C SER A 141 -7.23 -4.27 8.13
N TYR A 142 -6.08 -4.93 8.33
CA TYR A 142 -5.39 -5.65 7.26
C TYR A 142 -6.25 -6.80 6.71
N LYS A 143 -6.87 -7.61 7.58
CA LYS A 143 -7.77 -8.69 7.15
C LYS A 143 -8.99 -8.19 6.38
N MET A 144 -9.59 -7.09 6.83
CA MET A 144 -10.71 -6.45 6.13
C MET A 144 -10.31 -6.00 4.72
N MET A 145 -9.11 -5.41 4.57
CA MET A 145 -8.63 -4.99 3.26
C MET A 145 -8.19 -6.16 2.38
N LEU A 146 -7.68 -7.24 2.95
CA LEU A 146 -7.43 -8.48 2.20
C LEU A 146 -8.75 -9.02 1.61
N ASP A 147 -9.81 -9.11 2.41
CA ASP A 147 -11.13 -9.54 1.97
C ASP A 147 -11.68 -8.62 0.87
N PHE A 148 -11.53 -7.30 1.01
CA PHE A 148 -11.86 -6.33 -0.03
C PHE A 148 -11.12 -6.59 -1.35
N TYR A 149 -9.89 -7.09 -1.32
CA TYR A 149 -9.09 -7.47 -2.49
C TYR A 149 -9.30 -8.91 -2.97
N GLY A 150 -10.17 -9.69 -2.33
CA GLY A 150 -10.41 -11.09 -2.69
C GLY A 150 -9.40 -12.07 -2.12
N LEU A 151 -8.79 -11.71 -0.99
CA LEU A 151 -7.74 -12.45 -0.30
C LEU A 151 -8.14 -12.76 1.15
N LYS A 152 -7.48 -13.76 1.72
CA LYS A 152 -7.62 -14.14 3.12
C LYS A 152 -6.26 -14.43 3.72
N LEU A 153 -5.99 -13.90 4.91
CA LEU A 153 -4.81 -14.24 5.70
C LEU A 153 -5.00 -15.65 6.29
N GLU A 154 -4.27 -16.61 5.76
CA GLU A 154 -4.32 -18.00 6.21
C GLU A 154 -3.43 -18.21 7.44
N ASN A 155 -2.21 -17.68 7.42
CA ASN A 155 -1.27 -17.81 8.52
C ASN A 155 -0.70 -16.45 8.94
N LYS A 156 -1.06 -15.99 10.13
CA LYS A 156 -0.58 -14.70 10.67
C LYS A 156 0.88 -14.72 11.13
N LYS A 157 1.53 -15.88 11.24
CA LYS A 157 2.91 -15.98 11.71
C LYS A 157 3.92 -15.69 10.61
N ASP A 158 3.59 -16.06 9.38
CA ASP A 158 4.46 -15.89 8.22
C ASP A 158 3.84 -15.02 7.12
N GLY A 159 2.59 -14.58 7.29
CA GLY A 159 1.90 -13.73 6.32
C GLY A 159 1.35 -14.47 5.11
N THR A 160 1.22 -15.80 5.14
CA THR A 160 0.62 -16.57 4.04
C THR A 160 -0.81 -16.11 3.79
N VAL A 161 -1.09 -15.77 2.54
CA VAL A 161 -2.41 -15.39 2.05
C VAL A 161 -2.89 -16.38 1.00
N VAL A 162 -4.21 -16.51 0.89
CA VAL A 162 -4.89 -17.35 -0.10
C VAL A 162 -6.05 -16.59 -0.71
N ARG A 163 -6.59 -17.08 -1.82
CA ARG A 163 -7.83 -16.54 -2.40
C ARG A 163 -8.98 -16.73 -1.42
N SER A 164 -9.84 -15.73 -1.28
CA SER A 164 -11.12 -15.82 -0.57
C SER A 164 -12.23 -16.30 -1.52
N ASP A 165 -13.41 -16.59 -1.00
CA ASP A 165 -14.53 -17.12 -1.81
C ASP A 165 -15.03 -16.11 -2.87
N ASN A 166 -14.81 -14.81 -2.66
CA ASN A 166 -15.22 -13.72 -3.55
C ASN A 166 -14.09 -13.26 -4.51
N TRP A 167 -12.99 -14.00 -4.62
CA TRP A 167 -11.77 -13.58 -5.31
C TRP A 167 -11.97 -13.16 -6.76
N GLU A 168 -12.83 -13.84 -7.52
CA GLU A 168 -13.02 -13.56 -8.97
C GLU A 168 -13.50 -12.12 -9.19
N GLU A 169 -14.56 -11.73 -8.49
CA GLU A 169 -15.11 -10.38 -8.57
C GLU A 169 -14.12 -9.33 -8.06
N ARG A 170 -13.47 -9.62 -6.93
CA ARG A 170 -12.54 -8.69 -6.31
C ARG A 170 -11.25 -8.52 -7.11
N PHE A 171 -10.73 -9.57 -7.73
CA PHE A 171 -9.57 -9.49 -8.64
C PHE A 171 -9.92 -8.70 -9.90
N ALA A 172 -11.13 -8.89 -10.46
CA ALA A 172 -11.59 -8.09 -11.58
C ALA A 172 -11.67 -6.59 -11.21
N ASN A 173 -12.12 -6.26 -9.97
CA ASN A 173 -12.09 -4.89 -9.46
C ASN A 173 -10.65 -4.38 -9.30
N LEU A 174 -9.79 -5.14 -8.68
CA LEU A 174 -8.40 -4.77 -8.42
C LEU A 174 -7.62 -4.50 -9.72
N ASN A 175 -7.83 -5.30 -10.77
CA ASN A 175 -7.26 -5.05 -12.09
C ASN A 175 -7.73 -3.75 -12.75
N ARG A 176 -8.98 -3.33 -12.52
CA ARG A 176 -9.53 -2.09 -13.12
C ARG A 176 -9.16 -0.84 -12.34
N SER A 177 -8.95 -0.95 -11.04
CA SER A 177 -8.91 0.17 -10.10
C SER A 177 -7.47 0.47 -9.65
N LYS A 178 -6.70 1.16 -10.49
CA LYS A 178 -5.28 1.50 -10.21
C LYS A 178 -5.06 2.19 -8.86
N HIS A 179 -6.03 2.98 -8.36
CA HIS A 179 -5.94 3.59 -7.03
C HIS A 179 -5.85 2.56 -5.88
N ASN A 180 -6.33 1.33 -6.09
CA ASN A 180 -6.17 0.25 -5.13
C ASN A 180 -4.72 -0.25 -5.03
N HIS A 181 -3.93 -0.11 -6.10
CA HIS A 181 -2.49 -0.42 -6.05
C HIS A 181 -1.77 0.52 -5.06
N ASN A 182 -2.12 1.82 -5.07
CA ASN A 182 -1.59 2.80 -4.11
C ASN A 182 -2.05 2.50 -2.67
N ARG A 183 -3.29 2.03 -2.48
CA ARG A 183 -3.78 1.57 -1.18
C ARG A 183 -2.96 0.38 -0.66
N ILE A 184 -2.65 -0.60 -1.52
CA ILE A 184 -1.80 -1.75 -1.17
C ILE A 184 -0.40 -1.27 -0.78
N THR A 185 0.21 -0.37 -1.56
CA THR A 185 1.50 0.23 -1.22
C THR A 185 1.49 0.84 0.18
N ARG A 186 0.45 1.61 0.49
CA ARG A 186 0.28 2.21 1.81
C ARG A 186 0.14 1.17 2.92
N ILE A 187 -0.65 0.12 2.70
CA ILE A 187 -0.81 -1.00 3.64
C ILE A 187 0.54 -1.64 3.93
N LEU A 188 1.30 -1.98 2.89
CA LEU A 188 2.61 -2.63 3.03
C LEU A 188 3.62 -1.75 3.79
N LYS A 189 3.65 -0.44 3.53
CA LYS A 189 4.48 0.50 4.30
C LYS A 189 4.06 0.54 5.77
N CYS A 190 2.78 0.69 6.05
CA CYS A 190 2.23 0.73 7.40
C CYS A 190 2.55 -0.55 8.19
N LEU A 191 2.37 -1.73 7.58
CA LEU A 191 2.71 -3.01 8.19
C LEU A 191 4.19 -3.04 8.61
N GLY A 192 5.09 -2.57 7.76
CA GLY A 192 6.51 -2.52 8.07
C GLY A 192 6.89 -1.49 9.15
N GLU A 193 6.15 -0.38 9.29
CA GLU A 193 6.36 0.60 10.36
C GLU A 193 5.82 0.11 11.71
N LEU A 194 4.72 -0.61 11.70
CA LEU A 194 3.99 -0.99 12.91
C LEU A 194 4.20 -2.44 13.36
N GLY A 195 5.36 -3.06 13.00
CA GLY A 195 5.79 -4.34 13.55
C GLY A 195 5.28 -5.59 12.82
N PHE A 196 4.62 -5.44 11.66
CA PHE A 196 4.11 -6.54 10.84
C PHE A 196 4.90 -6.77 9.54
N GLU A 197 6.19 -6.46 9.52
CA GLU A 197 7.04 -6.66 8.33
C GLU A 197 6.95 -8.08 7.78
N HIS A 198 6.89 -9.09 8.67
CA HIS A 198 6.79 -10.51 8.35
C HIS A 198 5.54 -10.89 7.50
N LEU A 199 4.52 -10.04 7.43
CA LEU A 199 3.32 -10.30 6.62
C LEU A 199 3.51 -9.93 5.14
N LYS A 200 4.54 -9.16 4.79
CA LYS A 200 4.71 -8.58 3.46
C LYS A 200 5.22 -9.57 2.43
N LYS A 201 6.26 -10.35 2.77
CA LYS A 201 6.93 -11.24 1.81
C LYS A 201 5.98 -12.24 1.16
N ASN A 202 5.21 -12.97 1.94
CA ASN A 202 4.31 -13.99 1.41
C ASN A 202 3.09 -13.39 0.70
N PHE A 203 2.64 -12.19 1.08
CA PHE A 203 1.67 -11.42 0.28
C PHE A 203 2.25 -11.10 -1.11
N ILE A 204 3.45 -10.54 -1.19
CA ILE A 204 4.12 -10.20 -2.46
C ILE A 204 4.34 -11.47 -3.30
N LYS A 205 4.81 -12.56 -2.68
CA LYS A 205 4.99 -13.85 -3.33
C LYS A 205 3.70 -14.37 -3.95
N PHE A 206 2.59 -14.29 -3.21
CA PHE A 206 1.28 -14.67 -3.73
C PHE A 206 0.87 -13.82 -4.94
N ILE A 207 1.03 -12.49 -4.85
CA ILE A 207 0.70 -11.58 -5.97
C ILE A 207 1.57 -11.88 -7.20
N LEU A 208 2.87 -12.21 -7.04
CA LEU A 208 3.73 -12.61 -8.16
C LEU A 208 3.21 -13.85 -8.90
N VAL A 209 2.73 -14.86 -8.16
CA VAL A 209 2.09 -16.05 -8.74
C VAL A 209 0.84 -15.67 -9.51
N GLU A 210 -0.01 -14.81 -8.93
CA GLU A 210 -1.25 -14.36 -9.58
C GLU A 210 -1.00 -13.51 -10.85
N ILE A 211 0.13 -12.79 -10.90
CA ILE A 211 0.53 -12.01 -12.08
C ILE A 211 1.10 -12.94 -13.17
N LEU A 212 2.05 -13.80 -12.82
CA LEU A 212 2.90 -14.49 -13.78
C LEU A 212 2.37 -15.87 -14.16
N GLU A 213 1.96 -16.70 -13.20
CA GLU A 213 1.49 -18.06 -13.49
C GLU A 213 0.02 -18.08 -13.86
N THR A 214 -0.85 -17.59 -12.96
CA THR A 214 -2.31 -17.67 -13.17
C THR A 214 -2.85 -16.56 -14.08
N LYS A 215 -2.10 -15.45 -14.24
CA LYS A 215 -2.46 -14.28 -15.06
C LYS A 215 -3.78 -13.63 -14.65
N THR A 216 -4.14 -13.73 -13.40
CA THR A 216 -5.39 -13.17 -12.85
C THR A 216 -5.26 -11.74 -12.37
N LEU A 217 -4.03 -11.28 -12.00
CA LEU A 217 -3.74 -9.93 -11.50
C LEU A 217 -2.67 -9.20 -12.33
N VAL A 218 -2.74 -9.30 -13.65
CA VAL A 218 -1.71 -8.79 -14.58
C VAL A 218 -1.46 -7.29 -14.45
N ASN A 219 -2.45 -6.51 -14.09
CA ASN A 219 -2.34 -5.06 -13.99
C ASN A 219 -1.61 -4.58 -12.71
N LEU A 220 -1.30 -5.48 -11.77
CA LEU A 220 -0.51 -5.19 -10.59
C LEU A 220 1.00 -5.30 -10.85
N GLN A 221 1.40 -5.77 -12.02
CA GLN A 221 2.79 -6.08 -12.36
C GLN A 221 3.72 -4.90 -12.07
N GLU A 222 3.41 -3.72 -12.58
CA GLU A 222 4.22 -2.52 -12.41
C GLU A 222 4.42 -2.15 -10.93
N SER A 223 3.34 -2.12 -10.16
CA SER A 223 3.41 -1.81 -8.72
C SER A 223 4.18 -2.85 -7.92
N CYS A 224 4.01 -4.13 -8.26
CA CYS A 224 4.69 -5.22 -7.57
C CYS A 224 6.20 -5.20 -7.81
N PHE A 225 6.64 -5.04 -9.07
CA PHE A 225 8.06 -5.10 -9.44
C PHE A 225 8.82 -3.84 -9.08
N ASN A 226 8.24 -2.67 -9.40
CA ASN A 226 8.95 -1.41 -9.23
C ASN A 226 8.89 -0.89 -7.80
N TYR A 227 7.96 -1.39 -6.98
CA TYR A 227 7.74 -0.80 -5.66
C TYR A 227 7.67 -1.83 -4.53
N TRP A 228 6.74 -2.82 -4.57
CA TRP A 228 6.44 -3.63 -3.39
C TRP A 228 7.58 -4.55 -2.96
N ILE A 229 8.32 -5.11 -3.92
CA ILE A 229 9.55 -5.89 -3.61
C ILE A 229 10.60 -4.98 -2.98
N ALA A 230 10.77 -3.76 -3.51
CA ALA A 230 11.80 -2.83 -3.05
C ALA A 230 11.56 -2.30 -1.62
N ILE A 231 10.31 -2.27 -1.14
CA ILE A 231 9.98 -1.84 0.24
C ILE A 231 10.01 -2.98 1.28
N LEU A 232 10.47 -4.18 0.95
CA LEU A 232 10.84 -5.17 1.96
C LEU A 232 12.07 -4.66 2.71
N LYS A 233 12.01 -4.57 4.05
CA LYS A 233 13.10 -3.99 4.85
C LYS A 233 14.35 -4.88 4.89
N ASP A 234 14.16 -6.21 4.88
CA ASP A 234 15.28 -7.17 4.84
C ASP A 234 15.84 -7.32 3.42
N PRO A 235 17.13 -6.97 3.20
CA PRO A 235 17.79 -7.16 1.91
C PRO A 235 17.77 -8.62 1.40
N SER A 236 17.81 -9.59 2.31
CA SER A 236 17.77 -11.02 1.96
C SER A 236 16.40 -11.42 1.40
N GLU A 237 15.33 -10.87 1.95
CA GLU A 237 13.98 -11.10 1.42
C GLU A 237 13.77 -10.43 0.06
N ARG A 238 14.35 -9.23 -0.16
CA ARG A 238 14.35 -8.60 -1.50
C ARG A 238 15.05 -9.46 -2.53
N ALA A 239 16.24 -9.98 -2.19
CA ALA A 239 16.99 -10.86 -3.07
C ALA A 239 16.24 -12.17 -3.37
N GLU A 240 15.61 -12.79 -2.33
CA GLU A 240 14.77 -13.98 -2.49
C GLU A 240 13.60 -13.72 -3.45
N MET A 241 12.93 -12.59 -3.32
CA MET A 241 11.81 -12.24 -4.20
C MET A 241 12.25 -11.95 -5.63
N SER A 242 13.43 -11.36 -5.84
CA SER A 242 14.01 -11.18 -7.18
C SER A 242 14.32 -12.51 -7.85
N VAL A 243 14.96 -13.44 -7.13
CA VAL A 243 15.22 -14.80 -7.65
C VAL A 243 13.92 -15.55 -7.94
N PHE A 244 12.92 -15.44 -7.05
CA PHE A 244 11.61 -16.07 -7.25
C PHE A 244 10.92 -15.52 -8.50
N TYR A 245 10.96 -14.23 -8.74
CA TYR A 245 10.45 -13.60 -9.95
C TYR A 245 11.14 -14.13 -11.22
N GLU A 246 12.49 -14.20 -11.23
CA GLU A 246 13.26 -14.73 -12.36
C GLU A 246 12.90 -16.21 -12.65
N GLN A 247 12.69 -17.02 -11.61
CA GLN A 247 12.27 -18.41 -11.78
C GLN A 247 10.89 -18.52 -12.43
N LEU A 248 9.91 -17.71 -11.98
CA LEU A 248 8.58 -17.71 -12.57
C LEU A 248 8.61 -17.29 -14.04
N THR A 249 9.38 -16.26 -14.38
CA THR A 249 9.50 -15.78 -15.78
C THR A 249 10.18 -16.79 -16.69
N LYS A 250 11.19 -17.51 -16.19
CA LYS A 250 11.86 -18.57 -16.95
C LYS A 250 10.93 -19.75 -17.22
N ASN A 251 10.20 -20.23 -16.24
CA ASN A 251 9.25 -21.32 -16.40
C ASN A 251 8.17 -21.00 -17.46
N MET A 252 7.77 -19.73 -17.55
CA MET A 252 6.85 -19.27 -18.61
C MET A 252 7.46 -19.38 -20.00
N SER A 253 8.74 -19.00 -20.17
CA SER A 253 9.42 -19.09 -21.46
C SER A 253 9.56 -20.54 -21.92
N ASP A 254 9.90 -21.45 -20.99
CA ASP A 254 10.08 -22.87 -21.28
C ASP A 254 8.75 -23.60 -21.59
N SER A 255 7.62 -23.07 -21.12
CA SER A 255 6.28 -23.64 -21.41
C SER A 255 5.68 -23.20 -22.75
N LEU A 256 6.32 -22.23 -23.44
CA LEU A 256 5.90 -21.71 -24.75
C LEU A 256 6.72 -22.28 -25.91
N THR A 257 7.78 -23.03 -25.60
CA THR A 257 8.63 -23.77 -26.58
C THR A 257 8.25 -25.22 -26.65
#